data_92473d53c80a05b4acf0e5abe4707ab3
#
_entry.id   92473d53c80a05b4acf0e5abe4707ab3
#
_cell.length_a   1.000
_cell.length_b   1.000
_cell.length_c   1.000
_cell.angle_alpha   90.00
_cell.angle_beta   90.00
_cell.angle_gamma   90.00
#
_symmetry.space_group_name_H-M   'P 1'
#
loop_
_entity.id
_entity.type
_entity.pdbx_description
1 polymer ?
#
loop_
_entity_poly.entity_id
_entity_poly.type
_entity_poly.pdbx_seq_one_letter_code
_entity_poly.pdbx_strand_id
1 'polypeptide(L)'
;MRRTIFSIGSILMVTLFVATLGSVSAAAQAERVLHSFLGGTDGIAPYGGVVFDSAGHLYGTTCQGGALGNGVVYQMAQKAGGVWGEHILHTFNASAGDGNCPSSSLIVDKSGNVYGTASGGGKYGSGVVFELIPSTTGSGWGYRILHNFSNNGEDGQVPFGGLVMDSAGNLYGTTQFGPSKFYGTVFELSLAAGGSWKETILYSFPINSSGFMVDGAQPQGSLIFDAAGNLYGATNGGGTYGFGTVFELSPSGSGTWTETLLHSFLNTFSSDIWTLQGGVVFDKSGNLYGCTEAGGTDNDGGIFELSPVGDGTWTETILHTFTGGTNGSKDGAVCNWETPVFDSAGNLYGVTSYGGTNGAGTVWKLTAQSDGTWAYSTVYSFKFTNGDGVNPASTLAFDSHGYLYGSTLSGGPGGGSGYGTVFVVKP
;
A
#
# COMPACT_ATOMS: atom_id res chain seq x y z
N MET A 1 -26.43 -89.92 42.68
CA MET A 1 -27.18 -88.96 41.89
C MET A 1 -26.79 -87.56 42.29
N ARG A 2 -25.94 -86.90 41.52
CA ARG A 2 -25.65 -85.47 41.67
C ARG A 2 -25.65 -84.88 40.28
N ARG A 3 -26.55 -83.95 40.01
CA ARG A 3 -26.65 -83.21 38.76
C ARG A 3 -25.69 -82.04 38.82
N THR A 4 -24.80 -81.96 37.85
CA THR A 4 -23.89 -80.84 37.63
C THR A 4 -24.58 -79.85 36.66
N ILE A 5 -24.75 -78.63 37.11
CA ILE A 5 -25.30 -77.50 36.30
C ILE A 5 -24.12 -76.81 35.69
N PHE A 6 -24.03 -76.76 34.36
CA PHE A 6 -23.09 -75.90 33.62
C PHE A 6 -23.69 -74.50 33.46
N SER A 7 -22.99 -73.51 33.97
CA SER A 7 -23.28 -72.11 33.76
C SER A 7 -22.54 -71.68 32.51
N ILE A 8 -23.29 -71.18 31.50
CA ILE A 8 -22.73 -70.56 30.28
C ILE A 8 -22.56 -69.06 30.57
N GLY A 9 -21.31 -68.63 30.73
CA GLY A 9 -20.96 -67.22 30.84
C GLY A 9 -20.97 -66.55 29.46
N SER A 10 -21.88 -65.65 29.27
CA SER A 10 -21.91 -64.76 28.06
C SER A 10 -20.79 -63.72 28.16
N ILE A 11 -19.78 -63.82 27.30
CA ILE A 11 -18.76 -62.83 27.13
C ILE A 11 -19.36 -61.72 26.25
N LEU A 12 -19.65 -60.58 26.85
CA LEU A 12 -20.05 -59.33 26.15
C LEU A 12 -18.80 -58.70 25.56
N MET A 13 -18.60 -58.80 24.24
CA MET A 13 -17.53 -58.15 23.51
C MET A 13 -17.93 -56.70 23.26
N VAL A 14 -17.40 -55.78 24.07
CA VAL A 14 -17.53 -54.31 23.83
C VAL A 14 -16.54 -53.92 22.75
N THR A 15 -17.01 -53.73 21.52
CA THR A 15 -16.24 -53.12 20.42
C THR A 15 -16.14 -51.62 20.66
N LEU A 16 -14.96 -51.19 21.10
CA LEU A 16 -14.63 -49.80 21.25
C LEU A 16 -14.42 -49.21 19.85
N PHE A 17 -15.42 -48.47 19.35
CA PHE A 17 -15.29 -47.68 18.10
C PHE A 17 -14.45 -46.43 18.43
N VAL A 18 -13.14 -46.49 18.18
CA VAL A 18 -12.28 -45.32 18.20
C VAL A 18 -12.62 -44.52 16.95
N ALA A 19 -13.50 -43.53 17.07
CA ALA A 19 -13.67 -42.51 16.06
C ALA A 19 -12.36 -41.70 16.00
N THR A 20 -11.52 -41.98 15.03
CA THR A 20 -10.45 -41.07 14.63
C THR A 20 -11.12 -39.81 14.12
N LEU A 21 -11.23 -38.80 14.98
CA LEU A 21 -11.42 -37.42 14.54
C LEU A 21 -10.21 -37.09 13.68
N GLY A 22 -10.33 -37.33 12.38
CA GLY A 22 -9.44 -36.73 11.41
C GLY A 22 -9.49 -35.21 11.65
N SER A 23 -8.38 -34.66 12.13
CA SER A 23 -8.15 -33.22 12.04
C SER A 23 -8.34 -32.86 10.59
N VAL A 24 -9.51 -32.31 10.25
CA VAL A 24 -9.67 -31.56 9.02
C VAL A 24 -8.64 -30.42 9.17
N SER A 25 -7.50 -30.58 8.53
CA SER A 25 -6.59 -29.49 8.29
C SER A 25 -7.46 -28.36 7.75
N ALA A 26 -7.61 -27.29 8.50
CA ALA A 26 -8.19 -26.07 7.96
C ALA A 26 -7.34 -25.78 6.73
N ALA A 27 -7.89 -26.04 5.56
CA ALA A 27 -7.27 -25.64 4.31
C ALA A 27 -6.98 -24.15 4.50
N ALA A 28 -5.70 -23.77 4.43
CA ALA A 28 -5.31 -22.36 4.40
C ALA A 28 -6.26 -21.71 3.41
N GLN A 29 -7.04 -20.72 3.88
CA GLN A 29 -8.10 -20.17 3.06
C GLN A 29 -7.41 -19.42 1.93
N ALA A 30 -7.50 -19.98 0.76
CA ALA A 30 -6.84 -19.51 -0.44
C ALA A 30 -7.22 -18.05 -0.69
N GLU A 31 -6.26 -17.29 -1.17
CA GLU A 31 -6.52 -16.03 -1.85
C GLU A 31 -7.65 -16.26 -2.87
N ARG A 32 -8.48 -15.25 -3.04
CA ARG A 32 -9.51 -15.24 -4.08
C ARG A 32 -9.31 -14.01 -4.97
N VAL A 33 -9.08 -14.23 -6.24
CA VAL A 33 -9.10 -13.16 -7.24
C VAL A 33 -10.55 -12.68 -7.41
N LEU A 34 -10.75 -11.38 -7.25
CA LEU A 34 -12.03 -10.69 -7.41
C LEU A 34 -12.23 -10.21 -8.84
N HIS A 35 -11.14 -9.71 -9.43
CA HIS A 35 -11.08 -9.24 -10.81
C HIS A 35 -9.70 -9.53 -11.39
N SER A 36 -9.67 -9.89 -12.67
CA SER A 36 -8.43 -10.02 -13.43
C SER A 36 -8.49 -9.06 -14.60
N PHE A 37 -7.56 -8.13 -14.65
CA PHE A 37 -7.47 -7.19 -15.76
C PHE A 37 -7.10 -7.91 -17.06
N LEU A 38 -7.77 -7.53 -18.16
CA LEU A 38 -7.59 -8.14 -19.47
C LEU A 38 -6.88 -7.23 -20.48
N GLY A 39 -6.47 -6.04 -20.03
CA GLY A 39 -5.91 -5.02 -20.91
C GLY A 39 -6.98 -4.38 -21.83
N GLY A 40 -6.55 -3.67 -22.86
CA GLY A 40 -7.48 -2.98 -23.76
C GLY A 40 -8.30 -1.91 -23.04
N THR A 41 -9.63 -1.99 -23.10
CA THR A 41 -10.52 -1.02 -22.43
C THR A 41 -10.63 -1.21 -20.92
N ASP A 42 -10.26 -2.35 -20.42
CA ASP A 42 -10.04 -2.70 -19.03
C ASP A 42 -8.77 -1.97 -18.50
N GLY A 43 -8.16 -2.35 -17.44
CA GLY A 43 -6.92 -1.77 -16.94
C GLY A 43 -5.69 -2.64 -17.18
N ILE A 44 -4.53 -2.10 -16.93
CA ILE A 44 -3.24 -2.80 -16.90
C ILE A 44 -2.40 -2.24 -15.75
N ALA A 45 -1.72 -3.11 -14.99
CA ALA A 45 -0.81 -2.75 -13.93
C ALA A 45 -1.44 -1.83 -12.85
N PRO A 46 -2.28 -2.38 -11.98
CA PRO A 46 -2.84 -1.64 -10.85
C PRO A 46 -1.77 -1.42 -9.77
N TYR A 47 -1.08 -0.29 -9.82
CA TYR A 47 -0.06 0.11 -8.84
C TYR A 47 -0.69 0.59 -7.52
N GLY A 48 -1.77 1.35 -7.62
CA GLY A 48 -2.44 1.92 -6.45
C GLY A 48 -3.09 0.86 -5.58
N GLY A 49 -3.06 1.08 -4.27
CA GLY A 49 -3.84 0.30 -3.32
C GLY A 49 -5.34 0.49 -3.55
N VAL A 50 -6.12 -0.46 -3.06
CA VAL A 50 -7.58 -0.37 -3.10
C VAL A 50 -8.12 0.31 -1.85
N VAL A 51 -9.23 1.05 -1.98
CA VAL A 51 -9.87 1.74 -0.87
C VAL A 51 -11.38 1.49 -0.88
N PHE A 52 -11.98 1.38 0.31
CA PHE A 52 -13.42 1.21 0.47
C PHE A 52 -14.13 2.55 0.72
N ASP A 53 -15.35 2.68 0.16
CA ASP A 53 -16.31 3.65 0.67
C ASP A 53 -17.13 3.07 1.84
N SER A 54 -17.97 3.89 2.43
CA SER A 54 -18.84 3.48 3.54
C SER A 54 -19.94 2.48 3.13
N ALA A 55 -20.22 2.30 1.85
CA ALA A 55 -21.16 1.33 1.31
C ALA A 55 -20.50 -0.03 1.01
N GLY A 56 -19.18 -0.12 1.13
CA GLY A 56 -18.41 -1.33 0.84
C GLY A 56 -18.04 -1.49 -0.63
N HIS A 57 -18.15 -0.44 -1.44
CA HIS A 57 -17.58 -0.44 -2.78
C HIS A 57 -16.07 -0.24 -2.69
N LEU A 58 -15.34 -0.90 -3.56
CA LEU A 58 -13.90 -0.84 -3.65
C LEU A 58 -13.49 0.01 -4.85
N TYR A 59 -12.53 0.89 -4.66
CA TYR A 59 -12.01 1.79 -5.70
C TYR A 59 -10.51 1.55 -5.88
N GLY A 60 -10.03 1.67 -7.10
CA GLY A 60 -8.61 1.57 -7.43
C GLY A 60 -8.29 2.19 -8.77
N THR A 61 -7.00 2.14 -9.11
CA THR A 61 -6.45 2.70 -10.35
C THR A 61 -5.63 1.67 -11.09
N THR A 62 -5.50 1.83 -12.41
CA THR A 62 -4.49 1.15 -13.21
C THR A 62 -3.63 2.18 -13.93
N CYS A 63 -2.31 1.99 -13.93
CA CYS A 63 -1.38 2.94 -14.58
C CYS A 63 -1.50 2.93 -16.11
N GLN A 64 -1.87 1.81 -16.69
CA GLN A 64 -1.98 1.61 -18.13
C GLN A 64 -3.32 0.96 -18.47
N GLY A 65 -3.56 0.76 -19.78
CA GLY A 65 -4.83 0.25 -20.27
C GLY A 65 -5.90 1.34 -20.29
N GLY A 66 -7.17 0.94 -20.32
CA GLY A 66 -8.26 1.83 -20.72
C GLY A 66 -8.26 2.06 -22.23
N ALA A 67 -9.33 2.63 -22.77
CA ALA A 67 -9.51 2.82 -24.21
C ALA A 67 -8.38 3.62 -24.89
N LEU A 68 -7.61 4.40 -24.13
CA LEU A 68 -6.56 5.30 -24.62
C LEU A 68 -5.16 4.95 -24.10
N GLY A 69 -5.03 3.88 -23.31
CA GLY A 69 -3.73 3.38 -22.83
C GLY A 69 -3.11 4.16 -21.66
N ASN A 70 -3.79 5.17 -21.13
CA ASN A 70 -3.26 6.08 -20.09
C ASN A 70 -3.72 5.72 -18.67
N GLY A 71 -4.38 4.57 -18.50
CA GLY A 71 -4.91 4.09 -17.25
C GLY A 71 -6.37 4.45 -17.02
N VAL A 72 -6.92 3.88 -15.95
CA VAL A 72 -8.31 4.09 -15.55
C VAL A 72 -8.44 4.29 -14.03
N VAL A 73 -9.56 4.87 -13.61
CA VAL A 73 -10.10 4.71 -12.26
C VAL A 73 -11.30 3.77 -12.35
N TYR A 74 -11.30 2.76 -11.51
CA TYR A 74 -12.38 1.78 -11.46
C TYR A 74 -13.04 1.70 -10.09
N GLN A 75 -14.29 1.25 -10.07
CA GLN A 75 -15.03 0.85 -8.91
C GLN A 75 -15.38 -0.63 -9.03
N MET A 76 -15.30 -1.35 -7.94
CA MET A 76 -15.85 -2.70 -7.85
C MET A 76 -16.96 -2.74 -6.81
N ALA A 77 -18.06 -3.36 -7.16
CA ALA A 77 -19.21 -3.55 -6.29
C ALA A 77 -19.63 -5.01 -6.25
N GLN A 78 -20.07 -5.46 -5.08
CA GLN A 78 -20.58 -6.82 -4.93
C GLN A 78 -22.00 -6.91 -5.49
N LYS A 79 -22.21 -7.79 -6.46
CA LYS A 79 -23.51 -8.11 -7.05
C LYS A 79 -24.23 -9.20 -6.25
N ALA A 80 -25.52 -9.40 -6.53
CA ALA A 80 -26.27 -10.51 -5.98
C ALA A 80 -25.53 -11.84 -6.21
N GLY A 81 -25.39 -12.66 -5.16
CA GLY A 81 -24.61 -13.90 -5.21
C GLY A 81 -23.14 -13.77 -4.86
N GLY A 82 -22.67 -12.58 -4.42
CA GLY A 82 -21.32 -12.39 -3.91
C GLY A 82 -20.23 -12.25 -4.99
N VAL A 83 -20.62 -12.11 -6.25
CA VAL A 83 -19.71 -11.86 -7.38
C VAL A 83 -19.39 -10.37 -7.44
N TRP A 84 -18.12 -10.03 -7.55
CA TRP A 84 -17.68 -8.64 -7.75
C TRP A 84 -17.82 -8.26 -9.24
N GLY A 85 -18.28 -7.05 -9.48
CA GLY A 85 -18.37 -6.48 -10.81
C GLY A 85 -17.61 -5.17 -10.87
N GLU A 86 -16.77 -5.03 -11.89
CA GLU A 86 -16.05 -3.81 -12.18
C GLU A 86 -16.93 -2.81 -12.94
N HIS A 87 -16.67 -1.53 -12.72
CA HIS A 87 -17.19 -0.39 -13.43
C HIS A 87 -16.10 0.68 -13.58
N ILE A 88 -15.76 1.02 -14.83
CA ILE A 88 -14.80 2.09 -15.12
C ILE A 88 -15.47 3.44 -14.88
N LEU A 89 -14.90 4.22 -13.95
CA LEU A 89 -15.38 5.54 -13.58
C LEU A 89 -14.81 6.62 -14.50
N HIS A 90 -13.52 6.49 -14.85
CA HIS A 90 -12.81 7.40 -15.73
C HIS A 90 -11.72 6.68 -16.53
N THR A 91 -11.54 7.07 -17.78
CA THR A 91 -10.45 6.63 -18.65
C THR A 91 -9.60 7.84 -19.01
N PHE A 92 -8.35 7.83 -18.60
CA PHE A 92 -7.44 8.97 -18.80
C PHE A 92 -7.07 9.17 -20.27
N ASN A 93 -6.97 10.45 -20.66
CA ASN A 93 -6.61 10.90 -22.01
C ASN A 93 -5.52 11.99 -21.95
N ALA A 94 -4.27 11.59 -21.82
CA ALA A 94 -3.14 12.51 -21.75
C ALA A 94 -3.06 13.47 -22.97
N SER A 95 -3.47 13.01 -24.15
CA SER A 95 -3.49 13.83 -25.38
C SER A 95 -4.51 14.98 -25.33
N ALA A 96 -5.51 14.88 -24.45
CA ALA A 96 -6.50 15.95 -24.23
C ALA A 96 -6.15 16.84 -23.02
N GLY A 97 -4.96 16.72 -22.47
CA GLY A 97 -4.53 17.47 -21.28
C GLY A 97 -4.99 16.87 -19.95
N ASP A 98 -5.44 15.62 -19.98
CA ASP A 98 -5.80 14.82 -18.82
C ASP A 98 -4.57 14.12 -18.19
N GLY A 99 -4.74 13.48 -17.03
CA GLY A 99 -3.70 12.70 -16.39
C GLY A 99 -3.23 11.49 -17.21
N ASN A 100 -2.11 10.92 -16.80
CA ASN A 100 -1.55 9.68 -17.32
C ASN A 100 -0.94 8.89 -16.17
N CYS A 101 -1.15 7.58 -16.16
CA CYS A 101 -0.62 6.68 -15.15
C CYS A 101 -1.03 7.08 -13.73
N PRO A 102 -2.32 6.97 -13.35
CA PRO A 102 -2.71 7.04 -11.95
C PRO A 102 -2.12 5.82 -11.22
N SER A 103 -1.17 6.07 -10.34
CA SER A 103 -0.37 5.03 -9.67
C SER A 103 -0.59 4.99 -8.16
N SER A 104 -1.29 5.99 -7.61
CA SER A 104 -1.49 6.12 -6.18
C SER A 104 -2.76 5.43 -5.67
N SER A 105 -2.77 5.13 -4.38
CA SER A 105 -4.02 4.84 -3.66
C SER A 105 -4.94 6.06 -3.69
N LEU A 106 -6.24 5.80 -3.82
CA LEU A 106 -7.28 6.82 -3.83
C LEU A 106 -7.71 7.15 -2.40
N ILE A 107 -8.36 8.30 -2.22
CA ILE A 107 -9.15 8.60 -1.02
C ILE A 107 -10.60 8.88 -1.41
N VAL A 108 -11.53 8.48 -0.55
CA VAL A 108 -12.96 8.70 -0.74
C VAL A 108 -13.48 9.55 0.41
N ASP A 109 -14.10 10.70 0.10
CA ASP A 109 -14.66 11.58 1.12
C ASP A 109 -16.06 11.07 1.59
N LYS A 110 -16.61 11.74 2.59
CA LYS A 110 -17.94 11.41 3.15
C LYS A 110 -19.09 11.63 2.17
N SER A 111 -18.87 12.40 1.09
CA SER A 111 -19.82 12.65 0.01
C SER A 111 -19.72 11.62 -1.12
N GLY A 112 -18.72 10.73 -1.05
CA GLY A 112 -18.42 9.75 -2.07
C GLY A 112 -17.56 10.29 -3.21
N ASN A 113 -17.02 11.51 -3.11
CA ASN A 113 -16.04 11.99 -4.09
C ASN A 113 -14.73 11.22 -3.93
N VAL A 114 -14.09 10.94 -5.05
CA VAL A 114 -12.85 10.16 -5.13
C VAL A 114 -11.72 11.06 -5.59
N TYR A 115 -10.63 11.10 -4.84
CA TYR A 115 -9.46 11.91 -5.14
C TYR A 115 -8.24 11.04 -5.38
N GLY A 116 -7.37 11.46 -6.29
CA GLY A 116 -6.11 10.77 -6.57
C GLY A 116 -5.13 11.61 -7.33
N THR A 117 -3.97 11.03 -7.59
CA THR A 117 -2.90 11.62 -8.40
C THR A 117 -2.67 10.77 -9.66
N ALA A 118 -2.23 11.42 -10.72
CA ALA A 118 -1.67 10.75 -11.89
C ALA A 118 -0.26 11.29 -12.12
N SER A 119 0.72 10.39 -12.19
CA SER A 119 2.15 10.76 -12.18
C SER A 119 2.61 11.48 -13.45
N GLY A 120 1.85 11.39 -14.54
CA GLY A 120 2.11 12.08 -15.80
C GLY A 120 0.86 12.75 -16.37
N GLY A 121 0.97 13.28 -17.56
CA GLY A 121 -0.12 13.98 -18.24
C GLY A 121 -0.40 15.37 -17.65
N GLY A 122 -1.64 15.81 -17.79
CA GLY A 122 -2.03 17.16 -17.45
C GLY A 122 -1.57 18.18 -18.49
N LYS A 123 -1.92 19.44 -18.28
CA LYS A 123 -1.58 20.57 -19.20
C LYS A 123 -0.09 20.66 -19.52
N TYR A 124 0.77 20.28 -18.59
CA TYR A 124 2.22 20.48 -18.70
C TYR A 124 3.00 19.16 -18.77
N GLY A 125 2.32 17.99 -18.73
CA GLY A 125 2.94 16.68 -18.82
C GLY A 125 3.57 16.18 -17.52
N SER A 126 3.48 16.93 -16.42
CA SER A 126 4.19 16.66 -15.16
C SER A 126 3.32 16.04 -14.07
N GLY A 127 2.09 15.65 -14.43
CA GLY A 127 1.12 15.02 -13.53
C GLY A 127 0.00 15.95 -13.08
N VAL A 128 -0.99 15.35 -12.43
CA VAL A 128 -2.18 16.05 -11.95
C VAL A 128 -2.65 15.52 -10.58
N VAL A 129 -3.39 16.37 -9.86
CA VAL A 129 -4.34 15.94 -8.82
C VAL A 129 -5.74 16.04 -9.42
N PHE A 130 -6.54 14.98 -9.25
CA PHE A 130 -7.89 14.91 -9.81
C PHE A 130 -8.95 14.56 -8.77
N GLU A 131 -10.20 14.83 -9.12
CA GLU A 131 -11.40 14.46 -8.37
C GLU A 131 -12.43 13.84 -9.30
N LEU A 132 -13.06 12.77 -8.84
CA LEU A 132 -14.25 12.18 -9.43
C LEU A 132 -15.44 12.43 -8.51
N ILE A 133 -16.55 12.90 -9.09
CA ILE A 133 -17.74 13.31 -8.37
C ILE A 133 -18.91 12.43 -8.83
N PRO A 134 -19.56 11.65 -7.91
CA PRO A 134 -20.69 10.83 -8.30
C PRO A 134 -21.86 11.71 -8.77
N SER A 135 -22.52 11.31 -9.85
CA SER A 135 -23.69 12.02 -10.36
C SER A 135 -24.87 11.91 -9.39
N THR A 136 -25.52 13.01 -9.09
CA THR A 136 -26.76 13.04 -8.30
C THR A 136 -28.01 12.72 -9.13
N THR A 137 -27.90 12.66 -10.47
CA THR A 137 -29.03 12.54 -11.40
C THR A 137 -28.97 11.31 -12.31
N GLY A 138 -27.95 10.44 -12.14
CA GLY A 138 -27.76 9.24 -13.00
C GLY A 138 -26.58 8.40 -12.56
N SER A 139 -26.18 7.45 -13.39
CA SER A 139 -25.08 6.51 -13.12
C SER A 139 -23.69 7.01 -13.55
N GLY A 140 -23.54 8.27 -13.93
CA GLY A 140 -22.29 8.85 -14.40
C GLY A 140 -21.45 9.42 -13.27
N TRP A 141 -20.20 9.75 -13.61
CA TRP A 141 -19.25 10.44 -12.74
C TRP A 141 -18.75 11.70 -13.44
N GLY A 142 -18.69 12.81 -12.69
CA GLY A 142 -17.98 14.01 -13.11
C GLY A 142 -16.49 13.83 -12.88
N TYR A 143 -15.64 14.42 -13.72
CA TYR A 143 -14.20 14.46 -13.55
C TYR A 143 -13.70 15.89 -13.60
N ARG A 144 -12.79 16.25 -12.73
CA ARG A 144 -12.06 17.53 -12.81
C ARG A 144 -10.64 17.39 -12.34
N ILE A 145 -9.76 18.18 -12.94
CA ILE A 145 -8.39 18.36 -12.49
C ILE A 145 -8.40 19.48 -11.44
N LEU A 146 -7.85 19.19 -10.25
CA LEU A 146 -7.72 20.14 -9.16
C LEU A 146 -6.44 20.95 -9.29
N HIS A 147 -5.35 20.29 -9.72
CA HIS A 147 -4.05 20.92 -9.98
C HIS A 147 -3.34 20.24 -11.16
N ASN A 148 -2.62 21.04 -11.97
CA ASN A 148 -1.73 20.57 -13.02
C ASN A 148 -0.30 20.90 -12.64
N PHE A 149 0.49 19.93 -12.28
CA PHE A 149 1.90 20.11 -11.98
C PHE A 149 2.68 20.56 -13.21
N SER A 150 3.66 21.45 -13.00
CA SER A 150 4.39 22.08 -14.10
C SER A 150 5.89 22.08 -13.87
N ASN A 151 6.67 21.88 -14.95
CA ASN A 151 8.12 22.02 -14.91
C ASN A 151 8.56 23.48 -15.14
N ASN A 152 8.02 24.39 -14.34
CA ASN A 152 8.29 25.84 -14.46
C ASN A 152 9.42 26.32 -13.53
N GLY A 153 9.98 25.43 -12.70
CA GLY A 153 11.02 25.76 -11.73
C GLY A 153 10.48 26.26 -10.37
N GLU A 154 9.17 26.28 -10.18
CA GLU A 154 8.49 26.72 -8.94
C GLU A 154 7.57 25.64 -8.37
N ASP A 155 7.16 24.65 -9.18
CA ASP A 155 6.18 23.64 -8.87
C ASP A 155 6.83 22.25 -8.70
N GLY A 156 6.09 21.29 -8.10
CA GLY A 156 6.48 19.88 -8.07
C GLY A 156 6.19 19.16 -9.38
N GLN A 157 6.71 17.93 -9.52
CA GLN A 157 6.49 17.08 -10.69
C GLN A 157 6.40 15.62 -10.28
N VAL A 158 5.64 14.84 -11.04
CA VAL A 158 5.48 13.40 -10.84
C VAL A 158 4.90 13.09 -9.45
N PRO A 159 3.64 13.44 -9.17
CA PRO A 159 2.97 13.05 -7.94
C PRO A 159 2.70 11.54 -7.97
N PHE A 160 3.56 10.76 -7.31
CA PHE A 160 3.49 9.31 -7.29
C PHE A 160 2.74 8.78 -6.07
N GLY A 161 2.93 9.42 -4.92
CA GLY A 161 2.29 9.05 -3.65
C GLY A 161 0.80 9.34 -3.62
N GLY A 162 0.08 8.62 -2.76
CA GLY A 162 -1.33 8.88 -2.48
C GLY A 162 -1.53 10.17 -1.70
N LEU A 163 -2.76 10.67 -1.73
CA LEU A 163 -3.17 11.85 -0.99
C LEU A 163 -3.62 11.49 0.43
N VAL A 164 -3.49 12.44 1.35
CA VAL A 164 -4.23 12.44 2.62
C VAL A 164 -5.06 13.70 2.73
N MET A 165 -6.18 13.62 3.48
CA MET A 165 -7.13 14.72 3.62
C MET A 165 -7.25 15.11 5.09
N ASP A 166 -7.21 16.41 5.38
CA ASP A 166 -7.50 16.93 6.72
C ASP A 166 -9.00 17.06 6.98
N SER A 167 -9.37 17.43 8.19
CA SER A 167 -10.78 17.62 8.58
C SER A 167 -11.46 18.80 7.90
N ALA A 168 -10.73 19.74 7.32
CA ALA A 168 -11.23 20.87 6.54
C ALA A 168 -11.43 20.53 5.06
N GLY A 169 -10.95 19.35 4.61
CA GLY A 169 -11.02 18.88 3.23
C GLY A 169 -9.84 19.32 2.37
N ASN A 170 -8.76 19.86 2.96
CA ASN A 170 -7.54 20.11 2.23
C ASN A 170 -6.82 18.79 1.94
N LEU A 171 -6.17 18.71 0.78
CA LEU A 171 -5.46 17.54 0.30
C LEU A 171 -3.95 17.76 0.41
N TYR A 172 -3.24 16.75 0.90
CA TYR A 172 -1.78 16.78 1.05
C TYR A 172 -1.16 15.61 0.30
N GLY A 173 -0.02 15.84 -0.33
CA GLY A 173 0.68 14.82 -1.09
C GLY A 173 2.14 15.17 -1.32
N THR A 174 2.82 14.29 -2.05
CA THR A 174 4.23 14.44 -2.40
C THR A 174 4.42 14.46 -3.92
N THR A 175 5.49 15.09 -4.37
CA THR A 175 5.98 14.96 -5.75
C THR A 175 7.40 14.41 -5.75
N GLN A 176 7.69 13.47 -6.66
CA GLN A 176 9.01 12.83 -6.74
C GLN A 176 10.12 13.83 -7.12
N PHE A 177 9.80 14.83 -7.94
CA PHE A 177 10.71 15.88 -8.32
C PHE A 177 10.13 17.24 -7.93
N GLY A 178 11.02 18.18 -7.58
CA GLY A 178 10.66 19.51 -7.15
C GLY A 178 11.04 20.57 -8.16
N PRO A 179 10.92 21.86 -7.77
CA PRO A 179 11.49 22.98 -8.50
C PRO A 179 12.98 22.77 -8.79
N SER A 180 13.52 23.51 -9.77
CA SER A 180 14.93 23.44 -10.14
C SER A 180 15.86 23.42 -8.94
N LYS A 181 16.66 22.36 -8.77
CA LYS A 181 17.57 22.06 -7.65
C LYS A 181 16.90 21.40 -6.41
N PHE A 182 15.66 20.95 -6.51
CA PHE A 182 15.00 20.20 -5.45
C PHE A 182 14.65 18.78 -5.91
N TYR A 183 14.71 17.85 -4.99
CA TYR A 183 14.46 16.43 -5.24
C TYR A 183 13.14 15.97 -4.64
N GLY A 184 12.08 16.72 -4.91
CA GLY A 184 10.72 16.44 -4.50
C GLY A 184 10.14 17.52 -3.61
N THR A 185 8.81 17.49 -3.43
CA THR A 185 8.08 18.43 -2.59
C THR A 185 7.05 17.71 -1.73
N VAL A 186 6.63 18.40 -0.67
CA VAL A 186 5.36 18.15 0.02
C VAL A 186 4.45 19.34 -0.28
N PHE A 187 3.24 19.10 -0.73
CA PHE A 187 2.27 20.14 -1.10
C PHE A 187 0.95 20.00 -0.35
N GLU A 188 0.24 21.11 -0.26
CA GLU A 188 -1.15 21.22 0.16
C GLU A 188 -2.00 21.76 -1.01
N LEU A 189 -3.14 21.17 -1.27
CA LEU A 189 -4.21 21.75 -2.06
C LEU A 189 -5.35 22.16 -1.15
N SER A 190 -5.66 23.45 -1.08
CA SER A 190 -6.77 23.99 -0.31
C SER A 190 -7.84 24.62 -1.19
N LEU A 191 -9.11 24.51 -0.77
CA LEU A 191 -10.21 25.07 -1.51
C LEU A 191 -10.32 26.57 -1.21
N ALA A 192 -9.98 27.40 -2.19
CA ALA A 192 -10.08 28.86 -2.08
C ALA A 192 -11.52 29.35 -2.18
N ALA A 193 -11.76 30.58 -1.69
CA ALA A 193 -13.02 31.27 -1.87
C ALA A 193 -13.35 31.36 -3.38
N GLY A 194 -14.53 30.87 -3.78
CA GLY A 194 -14.94 30.82 -5.19
C GLY A 194 -14.81 29.43 -5.84
N GLY A 195 -14.40 28.40 -5.07
CA GLY A 195 -14.42 26.99 -5.52
C GLY A 195 -13.23 26.54 -6.36
N SER A 196 -12.20 27.38 -6.49
CA SER A 196 -10.92 27.00 -7.12
C SER A 196 -9.99 26.37 -6.07
N TRP A 197 -9.19 25.39 -6.50
CA TRP A 197 -8.15 24.83 -5.67
C TRP A 197 -6.85 25.64 -5.81
N LYS A 198 -6.16 25.82 -4.70
CA LYS A 198 -4.86 26.51 -4.62
C LYS A 198 -3.83 25.57 -4.08
N GLU A 199 -2.73 25.41 -4.80
CA GLU A 199 -1.55 24.72 -4.30
C GLU A 199 -0.70 25.64 -3.41
N THR A 200 -0.10 25.04 -2.40
CA THR A 200 0.95 25.62 -1.56
C THR A 200 2.02 24.55 -1.34
N ILE A 201 3.25 24.83 -1.76
CA ILE A 201 4.37 23.94 -1.42
C ILE A 201 4.73 24.19 0.05
N LEU A 202 4.61 23.13 0.86
CA LEU A 202 4.91 23.16 2.29
C LEU A 202 6.39 22.97 2.55
N TYR A 203 7.04 22.09 1.77
CA TYR A 203 8.46 21.80 1.85
C TYR A 203 9.00 21.37 0.47
N SER A 204 10.25 21.72 0.21
CA SER A 204 11.00 21.26 -0.97
C SER A 204 12.32 20.65 -0.49
N PHE A 205 12.58 19.41 -0.82
CA PHE A 205 13.79 18.69 -0.40
C PHE A 205 15.02 19.26 -1.10
N PRO A 206 15.94 19.95 -0.37
CA PRO A 206 17.00 20.75 -0.98
C PRO A 206 18.24 19.91 -1.32
N ILE A 207 19.06 20.45 -2.23
CA ILE A 207 20.46 20.05 -2.37
C ILE A 207 21.30 21.08 -1.60
N ASN A 208 22.20 20.63 -0.76
CA ASN A 208 23.15 21.51 -0.13
C ASN A 208 24.20 22.06 -1.13
N SER A 209 25.05 22.99 -0.68
CA SER A 209 26.09 23.63 -1.51
C SER A 209 27.14 22.65 -2.07
N SER A 210 27.23 21.44 -1.50
CA SER A 210 28.12 20.37 -1.96
C SER A 210 27.45 19.36 -2.89
N GLY A 211 26.16 19.57 -3.22
CA GLY A 211 25.38 18.71 -4.10
C GLY A 211 24.74 17.48 -3.42
N PHE A 212 24.70 17.42 -2.07
CA PHE A 212 24.09 16.33 -1.32
C PHE A 212 22.66 16.65 -0.90
N MET A 213 21.78 15.65 -0.92
CA MET A 213 20.38 15.70 -0.55
C MET A 213 20.24 15.29 0.94
N VAL A 214 20.61 16.22 1.86
CA VAL A 214 20.79 15.91 3.28
C VAL A 214 19.51 15.60 4.04
N ASP A 215 18.37 16.18 3.61
CA ASP A 215 17.09 16.02 4.30
C ASP A 215 16.23 14.89 3.70
N GLY A 216 16.63 14.36 2.55
CA GLY A 216 15.91 13.35 1.79
C GLY A 216 15.77 13.71 0.32
N ALA A 217 15.28 12.77 -0.48
CA ALA A 217 15.03 12.97 -1.90
C ALA A 217 13.98 11.99 -2.43
N GLN A 218 13.21 12.43 -3.42
CA GLN A 218 12.26 11.59 -4.14
C GLN A 218 11.22 10.93 -3.21
N PRO A 219 10.40 11.70 -2.47
CA PRO A 219 9.29 11.14 -1.73
C PRO A 219 8.29 10.51 -2.71
N GLN A 220 7.95 9.25 -2.51
CA GLN A 220 7.06 8.47 -3.37
C GLN A 220 5.89 7.88 -2.61
N GLY A 221 6.02 7.70 -1.29
CA GLY A 221 4.99 7.19 -0.42
C GLY A 221 3.91 8.22 -0.06
N SER A 222 2.79 7.72 0.44
CA SER A 222 1.74 8.56 1.01
C SER A 222 2.17 9.15 2.36
N LEU A 223 1.68 10.35 2.65
CA LEU A 223 1.84 10.98 3.96
C LEU A 223 0.83 10.42 4.96
N ILE A 224 1.10 10.63 6.25
CA ILE A 224 0.14 10.40 7.33
C ILE A 224 0.15 11.60 8.29
N PHE A 225 -1.01 11.86 8.94
CA PHE A 225 -1.11 12.85 10.02
C PHE A 225 -0.99 12.21 11.39
N ASP A 226 -0.37 12.94 12.31
CA ASP A 226 -0.60 12.71 13.74
C ASP A 226 -1.83 13.49 14.25
N ALA A 227 -2.14 13.33 15.55
CA ALA A 227 -3.26 14.02 16.17
C ALA A 227 -3.04 15.54 16.36
N ALA A 228 -1.80 16.01 16.26
CA ALA A 228 -1.43 17.42 16.36
C ALA A 228 -1.48 18.14 14.99
N GLY A 229 -1.62 17.39 13.90
CA GLY A 229 -1.64 17.89 12.54
C GLY A 229 -0.27 17.97 11.89
N ASN A 230 0.75 17.32 12.46
CA ASN A 230 2.02 17.12 11.79
C ASN A 230 1.88 16.05 10.70
N LEU A 231 2.63 16.21 9.61
CA LEU A 231 2.71 15.26 8.51
C LEU A 231 3.98 14.42 8.62
N TYR A 232 3.85 13.14 8.43
CA TYR A 232 4.97 12.20 8.38
C TYR A 232 5.03 11.52 7.03
N GLY A 233 6.26 11.31 6.55
CA GLY A 233 6.50 10.67 5.26
C GLY A 233 7.90 10.10 5.17
N ALA A 234 8.18 9.53 4.00
CA ALA A 234 9.46 8.92 3.72
C ALA A 234 9.99 9.34 2.34
N THR A 235 11.30 9.23 2.18
CA THR A 235 11.98 9.49 0.91
C THR A 235 12.77 8.27 0.45
N ASN A 236 12.79 8.03 -0.86
CA ASN A 236 13.49 6.92 -1.49
C ASN A 236 15.02 7.08 -1.40
N GLY A 237 15.51 8.29 -1.44
CA GLY A 237 16.93 8.62 -1.40
C GLY A 237 17.23 9.82 -0.53
N GLY A 238 18.49 10.26 -0.53
CA GLY A 238 18.96 11.35 0.31
C GLY A 238 19.16 10.95 1.78
N GLY A 239 19.22 11.92 2.65
CA GLY A 239 19.65 11.76 4.03
C GLY A 239 21.15 11.76 4.18
N THR A 240 21.64 11.57 5.41
CA THR A 240 23.07 11.61 5.75
C THR A 240 23.88 10.62 4.92
N TYR A 241 23.30 9.50 4.58
CA TYR A 241 23.98 8.39 3.90
C TYR A 241 23.51 8.17 2.44
N GLY A 242 22.46 8.87 2.00
CA GLY A 242 21.95 8.80 0.64
C GLY A 242 20.93 7.70 0.34
N PHE A 243 20.48 6.93 1.35
CA PHE A 243 19.66 5.73 1.17
C PHE A 243 18.20 5.90 1.62
N GLY A 244 17.75 7.14 1.76
CA GLY A 244 16.40 7.47 2.14
C GLY A 244 16.26 7.93 3.58
N THR A 245 15.11 8.52 3.88
CA THR A 245 14.81 9.10 5.20
C THR A 245 13.37 8.86 5.61
N VAL A 246 13.10 8.99 6.91
CA VAL A 246 11.76 9.25 7.45
C VAL A 246 11.79 10.65 8.05
N PHE A 247 10.79 11.46 7.74
CA PHE A 247 10.70 12.87 8.14
C PHE A 247 9.36 13.22 8.78
N GLU A 248 9.36 14.29 9.56
CA GLU A 248 8.18 14.98 10.08
C GLU A 248 8.14 16.39 9.51
N LEU A 249 6.96 16.88 9.12
CA LEU A 249 6.69 18.28 8.86
C LEU A 249 5.72 18.80 9.90
N SER A 250 6.15 19.78 10.68
CA SER A 250 5.34 20.45 11.70
C SER A 250 4.92 21.83 11.26
N PRO A 251 3.59 22.18 11.31
CA PRO A 251 3.12 23.51 10.95
C PRO A 251 3.55 24.53 12.01
N SER A 252 4.20 25.61 11.59
CA SER A 252 4.40 26.78 12.44
C SER A 252 3.18 27.70 12.40
N GLY A 253 2.88 28.40 13.47
CA GLY A 253 1.73 29.31 13.54
C GLY A 253 1.75 30.48 12.53
N SER A 254 2.80 30.62 11.73
CA SER A 254 2.97 31.63 10.67
C SER A 254 2.62 31.12 9.26
N GLY A 255 2.10 29.89 9.11
CA GLY A 255 1.82 29.28 7.82
C GLY A 255 3.03 28.69 7.09
N THR A 256 4.19 28.64 7.77
CA THR A 256 5.37 27.89 7.32
C THR A 256 5.40 26.51 7.98
N TRP A 257 6.10 25.56 7.35
CA TRP A 257 6.30 24.22 7.87
C TRP A 257 7.80 24.01 8.15
N THR A 258 8.10 23.27 9.21
CA THR A 258 9.47 22.92 9.57
C THR A 258 9.64 21.43 9.40
N GLU A 259 10.66 21.05 8.64
CA GLU A 259 11.05 19.65 8.50
C GLU A 259 11.96 19.25 9.65
N THR A 260 11.75 18.02 10.14
CA THR A 260 12.59 17.32 11.10
C THR A 260 12.93 15.95 10.55
N LEU A 261 14.21 15.69 10.36
CA LEU A 261 14.71 14.39 9.97
C LEU A 261 14.62 13.43 11.18
N LEU A 262 13.74 12.43 11.10
CA LEU A 262 13.55 11.44 12.17
C LEU A 262 14.56 10.30 12.09
N HIS A 263 14.82 9.83 10.87
CA HIS A 263 15.77 8.74 10.60
C HIS A 263 16.40 8.89 9.22
N SER A 264 17.66 8.47 9.10
CA SER A 264 18.39 8.40 7.83
C SER A 264 18.96 7.00 7.68
N PHE A 265 18.45 6.27 6.69
CA PHE A 265 18.84 4.89 6.44
C PHE A 265 20.30 4.78 6.00
N LEU A 266 20.97 3.74 6.49
CA LEU A 266 22.38 3.48 6.30
C LEU A 266 22.57 2.18 5.51
N ASN A 267 23.43 2.19 4.51
CA ASN A 267 23.78 0.96 3.80
C ASN A 267 25.05 0.32 4.41
N THR A 268 24.85 -0.47 5.44
CA THR A 268 25.88 -1.41 5.91
C THR A 268 25.47 -2.82 5.50
N PHE A 269 25.74 -3.21 4.25
CA PHE A 269 25.42 -4.52 3.69
C PHE A 269 25.41 -5.63 4.76
N SER A 270 24.28 -6.23 5.05
CA SER A 270 23.98 -7.32 5.98
C SER A 270 23.35 -6.98 7.33
N SER A 271 23.37 -5.74 7.80
CA SER A 271 22.82 -5.42 9.12
C SER A 271 21.83 -4.27 9.11
N ASP A 272 21.58 -3.66 7.97
CA ASP A 272 20.66 -2.52 7.83
C ASP A 272 19.75 -2.71 6.62
N ILE A 273 18.65 -1.93 6.59
CA ILE A 273 17.67 -1.93 5.51
C ILE A 273 17.53 -0.52 4.95
N TRP A 274 17.29 -0.38 3.65
CA TRP A 274 17.27 0.93 3.00
C TRP A 274 16.33 0.99 1.79
N THR A 275 16.14 2.18 1.22
CA THR A 275 15.28 2.47 0.08
C THR A 275 13.80 2.27 0.43
N LEU A 276 13.20 3.32 0.98
CA LEU A 276 11.79 3.32 1.34
C LEU A 276 10.99 4.00 0.22
N GLN A 277 10.29 3.20 -0.58
CA GLN A 277 9.41 3.69 -1.65
C GLN A 277 7.97 3.90 -1.18
N GLY A 278 7.56 3.19 -0.15
CA GLY A 278 6.24 3.30 0.48
C GLY A 278 6.17 4.39 1.54
N GLY A 279 5.02 4.48 2.19
CA GLY A 279 4.81 5.35 3.35
C GLY A 279 5.12 4.65 4.67
N VAL A 280 4.86 5.36 5.75
CA VAL A 280 4.94 4.85 7.12
C VAL A 280 3.55 4.85 7.78
N VAL A 281 3.36 4.05 8.83
CA VAL A 281 2.09 3.98 9.58
C VAL A 281 2.37 4.05 11.08
N PHE A 282 1.49 4.73 11.83
CA PHE A 282 1.56 4.77 13.29
C PHE A 282 0.92 3.56 13.94
N ASP A 283 1.53 3.09 15.03
CA ASP A 283 0.81 2.33 16.04
C ASP A 283 0.09 3.26 17.05
N LYS A 284 -0.62 2.67 18.02
CA LYS A 284 -1.34 3.41 19.06
C LYS A 284 -0.41 4.09 20.09
N SER A 285 0.87 3.72 20.11
CA SER A 285 1.90 4.27 21.02
C SER A 285 2.67 5.42 20.40
N GLY A 286 2.48 5.67 19.10
CA GLY A 286 3.17 6.72 18.35
C GLY A 286 4.48 6.25 17.71
N ASN A 287 4.73 4.94 17.64
CA ASN A 287 5.83 4.39 16.85
C ASN A 287 5.45 4.36 15.37
N LEU A 288 6.41 4.55 14.48
CA LEU A 288 6.26 4.48 13.03
C LEU A 288 6.79 3.15 12.50
N TYR A 289 6.08 2.57 11.55
CA TYR A 289 6.45 1.31 10.90
C TYR A 289 6.49 1.50 9.40
N GLY A 290 7.46 0.86 8.75
CA GLY A 290 7.61 0.87 7.30
C GLY A 290 8.30 -0.39 6.80
N CYS A 291 8.39 -0.50 5.49
CA CYS A 291 8.98 -1.63 4.80
C CYS A 291 9.90 -1.14 3.67
N THR A 292 11.09 -1.72 3.53
CA THR A 292 12.11 -1.28 2.60
C THR A 292 12.30 -2.24 1.42
N GLU A 293 12.81 -1.70 0.30
CA GLU A 293 13.08 -2.46 -0.92
C GLU A 293 14.34 -3.31 -0.79
N ALA A 294 15.36 -2.81 -0.10
CA ALA A 294 16.69 -3.39 -0.09
C ALA A 294 17.28 -3.45 1.32
N GLY A 295 18.39 -4.16 1.46
CA GLY A 295 19.11 -4.36 2.70
C GLY A 295 18.78 -5.67 3.38
N GLY A 296 19.28 -5.86 4.60
CA GLY A 296 19.26 -7.16 5.27
C GLY A 296 20.29 -8.12 4.71
N THR A 297 20.34 -9.34 5.24
CA THR A 297 21.37 -10.33 4.92
C THR A 297 21.40 -10.72 3.44
N ASP A 298 20.23 -10.85 2.82
CA ASP A 298 20.07 -11.31 1.44
C ASP A 298 19.80 -10.15 0.46
N ASN A 299 19.80 -8.91 0.97
CA ASN A 299 19.49 -7.68 0.22
C ASN A 299 18.06 -7.64 -0.36
N ASP A 300 17.12 -8.27 0.30
CA ASP A 300 15.72 -8.42 -0.08
C ASP A 300 14.78 -7.46 0.69
N GLY A 301 15.37 -6.51 1.44
CA GLY A 301 14.66 -5.53 2.24
C GLY A 301 14.23 -6.06 3.62
N GLY A 302 13.43 -5.26 4.31
CA GLY A 302 12.97 -5.61 5.65
C GLY A 302 11.87 -4.71 6.17
N ILE A 303 11.43 -4.96 7.39
CA ILE A 303 10.38 -4.24 8.11
C ILE A 303 11.02 -3.61 9.34
N PHE A 304 10.77 -2.32 9.55
CA PHE A 304 11.31 -1.58 10.69
C PHE A 304 10.23 -0.94 11.56
N GLU A 305 10.63 -0.63 12.78
CA GLU A 305 9.94 0.24 13.72
C GLU A 305 10.86 1.42 14.05
N LEU A 306 10.33 2.65 14.05
CA LEU A 306 10.97 3.82 14.63
C LEU A 306 10.21 4.20 15.89
N SER A 307 10.89 4.24 17.01
CA SER A 307 10.32 4.61 18.31
C SER A 307 10.90 5.93 18.80
N PRO A 308 10.06 6.90 19.27
CA PRO A 308 10.55 8.16 19.81
C PRO A 308 11.22 7.94 21.18
N VAL A 309 12.40 8.54 21.39
CA VAL A 309 13.19 8.38 22.65
C VAL A 309 12.87 9.46 23.69
N GLY A 310 12.10 10.51 23.30
CA GLY A 310 11.62 11.54 24.23
C GLY A 310 12.48 12.81 24.30
N ASP A 311 13.62 12.86 23.62
CA ASP A 311 14.48 14.05 23.45
C ASP A 311 14.44 14.62 22.02
N GLY A 312 13.47 14.18 21.22
CA GLY A 312 13.35 14.52 19.80
C GLY A 312 14.09 13.55 18.87
N THR A 313 14.79 12.56 19.43
CA THR A 313 15.44 11.50 18.63
C THR A 313 14.54 10.27 18.49
N TRP A 314 14.80 9.47 17.46
CA TRP A 314 14.10 8.23 17.15
C TRP A 314 15.10 7.08 17.05
N THR A 315 14.70 5.91 17.52
CA THR A 315 15.51 4.70 17.44
C THR A 315 14.88 3.72 16.47
N GLU A 316 15.67 3.23 15.52
CA GLU A 316 15.27 2.16 14.61
C GLU A 316 15.42 0.79 15.27
N THR A 317 14.43 -0.06 15.05
CA THR A 317 14.47 -1.50 15.34
C THR A 317 14.07 -2.26 14.09
N ILE A 318 14.96 -3.09 13.55
CA ILE A 318 14.61 -3.98 12.44
C ILE A 318 13.82 -5.15 13.00
N LEU A 319 12.56 -5.28 12.58
CA LEU A 319 11.63 -6.30 13.06
C LEU A 319 11.78 -7.61 12.28
N HIS A 320 12.10 -7.52 10.99
CA HIS A 320 12.29 -8.65 10.10
C HIS A 320 13.13 -8.24 8.89
N THR A 321 14.01 -9.13 8.42
CA THR A 321 14.71 -9.01 7.14
C THR A 321 14.26 -10.13 6.22
N PHE A 322 13.89 -9.78 5.00
CA PHE A 322 13.43 -10.77 4.03
C PHE A 322 14.59 -11.59 3.48
N THR A 323 14.31 -12.84 3.08
CA THR A 323 15.27 -13.81 2.58
C THR A 323 14.94 -14.30 1.16
N GLY A 324 14.00 -13.66 0.49
CA GLY A 324 13.64 -13.93 -0.90
C GLY A 324 13.11 -15.34 -1.21
N GLY A 325 12.80 -16.13 -0.19
CA GLY A 325 12.45 -17.53 -0.39
C GLY A 325 13.65 -18.43 -0.63
N THR A 326 14.89 -17.94 -0.41
CA THR A 326 16.10 -18.75 -0.49
C THR A 326 16.16 -19.82 0.61
N ASN A 327 16.96 -20.86 0.43
CA ASN A 327 17.16 -21.95 1.41
C ASN A 327 15.84 -22.65 1.85
N GLY A 328 14.79 -22.64 1.01
CA GLY A 328 13.50 -23.26 1.29
C GLY A 328 12.63 -22.46 2.25
N SER A 329 12.97 -21.22 2.56
CA SER A 329 12.08 -20.28 3.25
C SER A 329 10.87 -19.98 2.38
N LYS A 330 9.75 -19.56 3.00
CA LYS A 330 8.56 -19.08 2.29
C LYS A 330 8.45 -17.57 2.37
N ASP A 331 9.56 -16.93 2.64
CA ASP A 331 9.69 -15.53 2.94
C ASP A 331 9.55 -14.66 1.70
N GLY A 332 9.18 -13.41 1.90
CA GLY A 332 9.07 -12.43 0.83
C GLY A 332 10.39 -11.82 0.42
N ALA A 333 10.36 -10.96 -0.58
CA ALA A 333 11.45 -10.09 -0.99
C ALA A 333 10.88 -8.79 -1.58
N VAL A 334 11.52 -7.68 -1.28
CA VAL A 334 11.29 -6.38 -1.92
C VAL A 334 9.90 -5.82 -1.63
N CYS A 335 9.81 -4.91 -0.68
CA CYS A 335 8.62 -4.09 -0.46
C CYS A 335 8.64 -2.87 -1.39
N ASN A 336 7.80 -2.87 -2.42
CA ASN A 336 7.68 -1.76 -3.37
C ASN A 336 6.40 -0.97 -3.14
N TRP A 337 6.49 0.35 -3.01
CA TRP A 337 5.38 1.33 -3.01
C TRP A 337 4.26 1.08 -2.02
N GLU A 338 4.40 0.13 -1.11
CA GLU A 338 3.37 -0.15 -0.12
C GLU A 338 3.59 0.63 1.18
N THR A 339 2.50 0.84 1.89
CA THR A 339 2.49 1.26 3.30
C THR A 339 1.89 0.11 4.09
N PRO A 340 2.57 -0.43 5.12
CA PRO A 340 2.02 -1.47 5.96
C PRO A 340 0.73 -1.02 6.67
N VAL A 341 -0.15 -1.96 7.02
CA VAL A 341 -1.43 -1.65 7.68
C VAL A 341 -1.61 -2.47 8.95
N PHE A 342 -2.14 -1.85 10.00
CA PHE A 342 -2.49 -2.52 11.24
C PHE A 342 -3.92 -3.06 11.24
N ASP A 343 -4.12 -4.25 11.81
CA ASP A 343 -5.45 -4.69 12.23
C ASP A 343 -5.82 -4.10 13.61
N SER A 344 -7.06 -4.32 14.04
CA SER A 344 -7.55 -3.84 15.33
C SER A 344 -6.86 -4.46 16.54
N ALA A 345 -6.25 -5.64 16.37
CA ALA A 345 -5.50 -6.37 17.39
C ALA A 345 -4.03 -5.91 17.50
N GLY A 346 -3.56 -5.05 16.57
CA GLY A 346 -2.20 -4.55 16.53
C GLY A 346 -1.23 -5.44 15.76
N ASN A 347 -1.70 -6.36 14.93
CA ASN A 347 -0.83 -7.06 13.99
C ASN A 347 -0.60 -6.19 12.75
N LEU A 348 0.59 -6.23 12.20
CA LEU A 348 1.00 -5.47 11.01
C LEU A 348 1.00 -6.38 9.77
N TYR A 349 0.52 -5.85 8.65
CA TYR A 349 0.43 -6.59 7.39
C TYR A 349 0.96 -5.76 6.22
N GLY A 350 1.47 -6.44 5.22
CA GLY A 350 1.87 -5.85 3.96
C GLY A 350 2.10 -6.90 2.89
N VAL A 351 2.71 -6.47 1.79
CA VAL A 351 3.04 -7.35 0.66
C VAL A 351 4.54 -7.27 0.34
N THR A 352 5.04 -8.27 -0.36
CA THR A 352 6.35 -8.20 -1.04
C THR A 352 6.15 -8.54 -2.50
N SER A 353 6.81 -7.79 -3.39
CA SER A 353 6.66 -7.98 -4.85
C SER A 353 7.24 -9.30 -5.34
N TYR A 354 8.22 -9.85 -4.62
CA TYR A 354 8.92 -11.08 -4.98
C TYR A 354 9.00 -12.01 -3.77
N GLY A 355 9.71 -13.14 -3.93
CA GLY A 355 9.87 -14.13 -2.88
C GLY A 355 8.62 -15.00 -2.67
N GLY A 356 8.52 -15.61 -1.50
CA GLY A 356 7.54 -16.64 -1.21
C GLY A 356 7.86 -17.98 -1.85
N THR A 357 7.00 -18.96 -1.64
CA THR A 357 7.20 -20.34 -2.12
C THR A 357 7.41 -20.45 -3.63
N ASN A 358 6.88 -19.50 -4.40
CA ASN A 358 6.86 -19.55 -5.85
C ASN A 358 7.60 -18.36 -6.50
N GLY A 359 8.17 -17.44 -5.74
CA GLY A 359 8.85 -16.27 -6.24
C GLY A 359 7.97 -15.14 -6.78
N ALA A 360 6.65 -15.27 -6.65
CA ALA A 360 5.67 -14.35 -7.23
C ALA A 360 5.16 -13.26 -6.26
N GLY A 361 5.75 -13.19 -5.08
CA GLY A 361 5.39 -12.26 -4.02
C GLY A 361 4.55 -12.89 -2.91
N THR A 362 4.36 -12.14 -1.84
CA THR A 362 3.63 -12.60 -0.64
C THR A 362 2.69 -11.54 -0.09
N VAL A 363 1.70 -11.99 0.69
CA VAL A 363 1.08 -11.21 1.77
C VAL A 363 1.69 -11.68 3.07
N TRP A 364 2.25 -10.79 3.85
CA TRP A 364 2.92 -11.11 5.12
C TRP A 364 2.17 -10.52 6.32
N LYS A 365 2.49 -11.05 7.50
CA LYS A 365 1.98 -10.60 8.80
C LYS A 365 3.09 -10.59 9.82
N LEU A 366 3.17 -9.53 10.62
CA LEU A 366 3.88 -9.49 11.89
C LEU A 366 2.88 -9.49 13.04
N THR A 367 3.09 -10.37 14.01
CA THR A 367 2.27 -10.47 15.22
C THR A 367 3.11 -10.09 16.42
N ALA A 368 2.68 -9.06 17.16
CA ALA A 368 3.33 -8.63 18.39
C ALA A 368 3.23 -9.74 19.45
N GLN A 369 4.36 -10.05 20.10
CA GLN A 369 4.45 -11.05 21.17
C GLN A 369 4.42 -10.39 22.54
N SER A 370 4.05 -11.12 23.57
CA SER A 370 3.97 -10.61 24.94
C SER A 370 5.32 -10.24 25.55
N ASP A 371 6.43 -10.68 24.96
CA ASP A 371 7.80 -10.36 25.34
C ASP A 371 8.38 -9.14 24.61
N GLY A 372 7.57 -8.45 23.79
CA GLY A 372 7.97 -7.29 23.00
C GLY A 372 8.61 -7.62 21.66
N THR A 373 8.75 -8.91 21.31
CA THR A 373 9.23 -9.32 19.99
C THR A 373 8.10 -9.41 18.97
N TRP A 374 8.44 -9.56 17.70
CA TRP A 374 7.48 -9.75 16.61
C TRP A 374 7.69 -11.10 15.93
N ALA A 375 6.61 -11.80 15.68
CA ALA A 375 6.63 -13.06 14.94
C ALA A 375 6.17 -12.83 13.50
N TYR A 376 7.05 -13.12 12.53
CA TYR A 376 6.74 -13.07 11.11
C TYR A 376 6.00 -14.34 10.65
N SER A 377 5.07 -14.17 9.73
CA SER A 377 4.42 -15.27 9.02
C SER A 377 3.97 -14.82 7.62
N THR A 378 4.06 -15.73 6.66
CA THR A 378 3.48 -15.54 5.32
C THR A 378 2.01 -15.96 5.36
N VAL A 379 1.12 -15.00 5.12
CA VAL A 379 -0.34 -15.23 5.02
C VAL A 379 -0.67 -15.93 3.70
N TYR A 380 -0.08 -15.44 2.60
CA TYR A 380 -0.26 -16.00 1.26
C TYR A 380 1.01 -15.87 0.43
N SER A 381 1.31 -16.86 -0.41
CA SER A 381 2.35 -16.82 -1.43
C SER A 381 1.72 -16.92 -2.81
N PHE A 382 1.86 -15.87 -3.59
CA PHE A 382 1.36 -15.82 -4.98
C PHE A 382 2.11 -16.80 -5.89
N LYS A 383 1.51 -17.14 -7.05
CA LYS A 383 2.00 -18.18 -7.95
C LYS A 383 1.97 -17.66 -9.39
N PHE A 384 2.94 -18.07 -10.19
CA PHE A 384 2.95 -17.81 -11.66
C PHE A 384 1.94 -18.66 -12.43
N THR A 385 0.92 -19.20 -11.77
CA THR A 385 -0.10 -20.03 -12.41
C THR A 385 -1.22 -19.18 -12.98
N ASN A 386 -1.89 -19.69 -14.01
CA ASN A 386 -3.02 -19.02 -14.63
C ASN A 386 -4.13 -18.75 -13.59
N GLY A 387 -4.57 -17.52 -13.51
CA GLY A 387 -5.64 -17.06 -12.63
C GLY A 387 -5.20 -16.49 -11.28
N ASP A 388 -3.95 -16.67 -10.85
CA ASP A 388 -3.41 -16.07 -9.63
C ASP A 388 -2.79 -14.69 -9.90
N GLY A 389 -2.62 -13.87 -8.84
CA GLY A 389 -1.90 -12.61 -8.92
C GLY A 389 -0.38 -12.82 -8.91
N VAL A 390 0.37 -11.83 -9.40
CA VAL A 390 1.83 -11.82 -9.43
C VAL A 390 2.33 -10.40 -9.16
N ASN A 391 3.41 -10.27 -8.40
CA ASN A 391 4.01 -9.00 -8.01
C ASN A 391 3.01 -8.05 -7.31
N PRO A 392 2.49 -8.39 -6.12
CA PRO A 392 1.74 -7.44 -5.34
C PRO A 392 2.66 -6.27 -4.95
N ALA A 393 2.20 -5.04 -5.12
CA ALA A 393 2.97 -3.83 -4.88
C ALA A 393 2.06 -2.68 -4.42
N SER A 394 1.01 -3.01 -3.69
CA SER A 394 0.00 -2.03 -3.27
C SER A 394 -0.28 -2.09 -1.78
N THR A 395 -0.58 -0.96 -1.18
CA THR A 395 -1.11 -0.90 0.19
C THR A 395 -2.39 -1.71 0.29
N LEU A 396 -2.48 -2.54 1.34
CA LEU A 396 -3.64 -3.38 1.61
C LEU A 396 -4.76 -2.58 2.30
N ALA A 397 -6.01 -3.01 2.11
CA ALA A 397 -7.16 -2.46 2.82
C ALA A 397 -7.94 -3.56 3.53
N PHE A 398 -8.36 -3.30 4.79
CA PHE A 398 -9.27 -4.19 5.51
C PHE A 398 -10.72 -3.88 5.20
N ASP A 399 -11.54 -4.92 5.05
CA ASP A 399 -12.98 -4.78 5.17
C ASP A 399 -13.43 -4.85 6.65
N SER A 400 -14.73 -4.63 6.89
CA SER A 400 -15.32 -4.70 8.24
C SER A 400 -15.31 -6.10 8.87
N HIS A 401 -14.99 -7.15 8.11
CA HIS A 401 -14.90 -8.54 8.56
C HIS A 401 -13.45 -8.97 8.81
N GLY A 402 -12.46 -8.10 8.56
CA GLY A 402 -11.04 -8.36 8.74
C GLY A 402 -10.39 -9.11 7.57
N TYR A 403 -11.01 -9.11 6.38
CA TYR A 403 -10.35 -9.58 5.17
C TYR A 403 -9.46 -8.48 4.59
N LEU A 404 -8.33 -8.87 4.01
CA LEU A 404 -7.38 -8.00 3.35
C LEU A 404 -7.59 -8.00 1.84
N TYR A 405 -7.68 -6.81 1.27
CA TYR A 405 -7.81 -6.57 -0.17
C TYR A 405 -6.60 -5.84 -0.71
N GLY A 406 -6.17 -6.19 -1.90
CA GLY A 406 -5.04 -5.57 -2.58
C GLY A 406 -5.08 -5.80 -4.09
N SER A 407 -4.03 -5.34 -4.75
CA SER A 407 -3.83 -5.53 -6.19
C SER A 407 -2.46 -6.11 -6.49
N THR A 408 -2.31 -6.73 -7.67
CA THR A 408 -1.04 -7.24 -8.18
C THR A 408 -0.75 -6.65 -9.56
N LEU A 409 0.49 -6.29 -9.82
CA LEU A 409 0.89 -5.64 -11.08
C LEU A 409 0.73 -6.55 -12.29
N SER A 410 0.84 -7.85 -12.08
CA SER A 410 0.78 -8.88 -13.10
C SER A 410 -0.07 -10.05 -12.61
N GLY A 411 -0.24 -11.08 -13.42
CA GLY A 411 -1.04 -12.23 -13.05
C GLY A 411 -2.45 -12.20 -13.68
N GLY A 412 -3.31 -13.09 -13.21
CA GLY A 412 -4.61 -13.34 -13.83
C GLY A 412 -4.53 -14.32 -15.02
N PRO A 413 -5.45 -14.26 -15.99
CA PRO A 413 -5.38 -15.07 -17.19
C PRO A 413 -4.08 -14.78 -17.96
N GLY A 414 -3.23 -15.79 -18.10
CA GLY A 414 -1.88 -15.64 -18.69
C GLY A 414 -0.75 -15.78 -17.67
N GLY A 415 -1.05 -16.01 -16.40
CA GLY A 415 -0.04 -16.18 -15.35
C GLY A 415 0.86 -14.95 -15.22
N GLY A 416 2.18 -15.11 -15.14
CA GLY A 416 3.13 -14.01 -15.00
C GLY A 416 3.13 -12.94 -16.09
N SER A 417 2.49 -13.22 -17.24
CA SER A 417 2.32 -12.26 -18.35
C SER A 417 0.94 -11.58 -18.36
N GLY A 418 0.12 -11.79 -17.35
CA GLY A 418 -1.20 -11.15 -17.21
C GLY A 418 -1.08 -9.69 -16.81
N TYR A 419 -2.20 -8.99 -16.82
CA TYR A 419 -2.28 -7.53 -16.67
C TYR A 419 -2.57 -7.06 -15.24
N GLY A 420 -2.55 -7.98 -14.29
CA GLY A 420 -2.79 -7.71 -12.88
C GLY A 420 -4.15 -8.19 -12.39
N THR A 421 -4.30 -8.20 -11.07
CA THR A 421 -5.53 -8.65 -10.41
C THR A 421 -5.91 -7.75 -9.24
N VAL A 422 -7.18 -7.81 -8.85
CA VAL A 422 -7.63 -7.41 -7.51
C VAL A 422 -7.93 -8.68 -6.73
N PHE A 423 -7.41 -8.80 -5.53
CA PHE A 423 -7.51 -10.01 -4.71
C PHE A 423 -8.07 -9.73 -3.31
N VAL A 424 -8.52 -10.79 -2.65
CA VAL A 424 -8.83 -10.80 -1.22
C VAL A 424 -8.20 -12.01 -0.55
N VAL A 425 -7.63 -11.82 0.63
CA VAL A 425 -7.14 -12.90 1.51
C VAL A 425 -7.74 -12.76 2.90
N LYS A 426 -7.88 -13.88 3.58
CA LYS A 426 -8.23 -13.91 5.00
C LYS A 426 -6.95 -14.13 5.80
N PRO A 427 -6.53 -13.17 6.66
CA PRO A 427 -5.33 -13.30 7.48
C PRO A 427 -5.47 -14.32 8.62
#